data_bc531a6a596fb26017f21e6717df4842
#
_entry.id   bc531a6a596fb26017f21e6717df4842
#
_cell.length_a   1.000
_cell.length_b   1.000
_cell.length_c   1.000
_cell.angle_alpha   90.00
_cell.angle_beta   90.00
_cell.angle_gamma   90.00
#
_symmetry.space_group_name_H-M   'P 1'
#
loop_
_entity.id
_entity.type
_entity.pdbx_description
1 polymer ?
#
loop_
_entity_poly.entity_id
_entity_poly.type
_entity_poly.pdbx_seq_one_letter_code
_entity_poly.pdbx_strand_id
1 'polypeptide(L)'
;EKQFKDEEDIKKDIELLSSQVERCNKILRRLTLNPVEEDEFIDKDLSMKDYLSEIISSFKEISQKKFIFNYDQFSNVKKITKSIEIVYGLRNFIGNANKFSKETIYINLKSDSEITEITVEDDGNGYPKDVLSTIGEPYLRTKDPIEKTKTGLGLGLFIGKTLLEKNFALINCRNSKIRSGAEVVIKWNNKDLFNI
;
A
#
# COMPACT_ATOMS: atom_id res chain seq x y z
N GLU A 1 -23.53 -27.06 -39.81
CA GLU A 1 -22.40 -26.12 -40.16
C GLU A 1 -22.51 -24.78 -39.42
N LYS A 2 -23.71 -24.19 -39.25
CA LYS A 2 -23.88 -22.93 -38.51
C LYS A 2 -23.56 -23.05 -36.99
N GLN A 3 -23.91 -24.17 -36.40
CA GLN A 3 -23.73 -24.43 -34.96
C GLN A 3 -22.24 -24.60 -34.58
N PHE A 4 -21.43 -25.20 -35.43
CA PHE A 4 -19.98 -25.34 -35.24
C PHE A 4 -19.22 -24.01 -35.39
N LYS A 5 -19.73 -23.10 -36.22
CA LYS A 5 -19.17 -21.78 -36.40
C LYS A 5 -19.40 -20.90 -35.16
N ASP A 6 -20.57 -21.05 -34.54
CA ASP A 6 -20.89 -20.35 -33.28
C ASP A 6 -20.03 -20.86 -32.10
N GLU A 7 -19.72 -22.16 -32.02
CA GLU A 7 -18.82 -22.67 -30.97
C GLU A 7 -17.38 -22.20 -31.10
N GLU A 8 -16.87 -22.11 -32.33
CA GLU A 8 -15.51 -21.61 -32.58
C GLU A 8 -15.38 -20.11 -32.31
N ASP A 9 -16.41 -19.34 -32.60
CA ASP A 9 -16.48 -17.91 -32.30
C ASP A 9 -16.61 -17.66 -30.80
N ILE A 10 -17.43 -18.45 -30.09
CA ILE A 10 -17.54 -18.41 -28.62
C ILE A 10 -16.20 -18.75 -27.95
N LYS A 11 -15.48 -19.74 -28.47
CA LYS A 11 -14.17 -20.11 -27.96
C LYS A 11 -13.15 -18.99 -28.12
N LYS A 12 -13.14 -18.32 -29.27
CA LYS A 12 -12.29 -17.16 -29.51
C LYS A 12 -12.61 -15.99 -28.59
N ASP A 13 -13.90 -15.74 -28.34
CA ASP A 13 -14.34 -14.69 -27.43
C ASP A 13 -13.93 -15.00 -25.99
N ILE A 14 -14.01 -16.26 -25.55
CA ILE A 14 -13.54 -16.69 -24.22
C ILE A 14 -12.02 -16.52 -24.09
N GLU A 15 -11.26 -16.91 -25.11
CA GLU A 15 -9.81 -16.73 -25.12
C GLU A 15 -9.43 -15.24 -25.10
N LEU A 16 -10.15 -14.41 -25.84
CA LEU A 16 -9.95 -12.96 -25.82
C LEU A 16 -10.25 -12.37 -24.44
N LEU A 17 -11.40 -12.73 -23.84
CA LEU A 17 -11.76 -12.27 -22.50
C LEU A 17 -10.74 -12.72 -21.46
N SER A 18 -10.31 -13.98 -21.50
CA SER A 18 -9.26 -14.51 -20.62
C SER A 18 -7.95 -13.72 -20.76
N SER A 19 -7.54 -13.40 -21.98
CA SER A 19 -6.34 -12.60 -22.24
C SER A 19 -6.47 -11.17 -21.71
N GLN A 20 -7.66 -10.55 -21.81
CA GLN A 20 -7.91 -9.21 -21.24
C GLN A 20 -7.92 -9.22 -19.72
N VAL A 21 -8.52 -10.24 -19.10
CA VAL A 21 -8.48 -10.43 -17.63
C VAL A 21 -7.04 -10.59 -17.16
N GLU A 22 -6.24 -11.40 -17.84
CA GLU A 22 -4.84 -11.58 -17.49
C GLU A 22 -4.02 -10.29 -17.67
N ARG A 23 -4.32 -9.52 -18.72
CA ARG A 23 -3.72 -8.19 -18.94
C ARG A 23 -4.12 -7.21 -17.83
N CYS A 24 -5.39 -7.19 -17.45
CA CYS A 24 -5.86 -6.40 -16.32
C CYS A 24 -5.15 -6.80 -15.02
N ASN A 25 -5.03 -8.09 -14.75
CA ASN A 25 -4.31 -8.61 -13.58
C ASN A 25 -2.83 -8.20 -13.62
N LYS A 26 -2.15 -8.29 -14.76
CA LYS A 26 -0.77 -7.80 -14.91
C LYS A 26 -0.65 -6.30 -14.66
N ILE A 27 -1.61 -5.51 -15.13
CA ILE A 27 -1.65 -4.07 -14.87
C ILE A 27 -1.88 -3.81 -13.38
N LEU A 28 -2.86 -4.46 -12.76
CA LEU A 28 -3.14 -4.35 -11.33
C LEU A 28 -1.92 -4.76 -10.51
N ARG A 29 -1.29 -5.88 -10.82
CA ARG A 29 -0.03 -6.30 -10.18
C ARG A 29 1.07 -5.25 -10.33
N ARG A 30 1.27 -4.67 -11.51
CA ARG A 30 2.26 -3.58 -11.72
C ARG A 30 1.91 -2.29 -10.97
N LEU A 31 0.65 -2.03 -10.69
CA LEU A 31 0.19 -0.87 -9.94
C LEU A 31 0.31 -1.07 -8.43
N THR A 32 0.21 -2.32 -7.98
CA THR A 32 0.29 -2.68 -6.56
C THR A 32 1.67 -3.18 -6.16
N LEU A 33 2.48 -3.62 -7.13
CA LEU A 33 3.77 -4.26 -6.93
C LEU A 33 4.87 -3.47 -7.64
N ASN A 34 5.84 -2.98 -6.90
CA ASN A 34 7.20 -3.04 -7.38
C ASN A 34 7.59 -4.53 -7.42
N PRO A 35 8.31 -4.99 -8.48
CA PRO A 35 8.67 -6.39 -8.64
C PRO A 35 9.76 -6.76 -7.60
N VAL A 36 9.32 -7.13 -6.42
CA VAL A 36 10.11 -7.91 -5.48
C VAL A 36 9.47 -9.29 -5.50
N GLU A 37 10.28 -10.29 -5.74
CA GLU A 37 9.90 -11.68 -5.95
C GLU A 37 8.81 -12.14 -4.98
N GLU A 38 7.72 -12.64 -5.54
CA GLU A 38 6.45 -12.92 -4.88
C GLU A 38 6.52 -14.05 -3.82
N ASP A 39 7.60 -14.82 -3.77
CA ASP A 39 7.61 -16.08 -3.06
C ASP A 39 8.22 -16.04 -1.65
N GLU A 40 9.05 -15.06 -1.29
CA GLU A 40 9.73 -15.06 0.01
C GLU A 40 8.88 -14.53 1.19
N PHE A 41 7.87 -13.68 0.90
CA PHE A 41 6.99 -13.13 1.95
C PHE A 41 5.92 -14.12 2.43
N ILE A 42 5.83 -15.29 1.80
CA ILE A 42 4.63 -16.14 1.91
C ILE A 42 4.64 -17.09 3.12
N ASP A 43 5.75 -17.41 3.74
CA ASP A 43 5.82 -18.54 4.67
C ASP A 43 6.24 -18.29 6.13
N LYS A 44 6.29 -17.05 6.62
CA LYS A 44 6.74 -16.80 7.99
C LYS A 44 5.68 -16.07 8.80
N ASP A 45 5.36 -16.58 9.99
CA ASP A 45 4.73 -15.82 11.07
C ASP A 45 5.70 -14.72 11.51
N LEU A 46 5.58 -13.54 10.94
CA LEU A 46 6.44 -12.39 11.20
C LEU A 46 5.75 -11.43 12.17
N SER A 47 6.54 -10.72 12.96
CA SER A 47 6.02 -9.59 13.72
C SER A 47 5.75 -8.39 12.78
N MET A 48 4.92 -7.44 13.19
CA MET A 48 4.69 -6.21 12.43
C MET A 48 5.99 -5.45 12.15
N LYS A 49 6.94 -5.51 13.09
CA LYS A 49 8.29 -4.95 12.91
C LYS A 49 9.04 -5.61 11.77
N ASP A 50 8.98 -6.94 11.68
CA ASP A 50 9.68 -7.68 10.64
C ASP A 50 9.07 -7.37 9.26
N TYR A 51 7.74 -7.35 9.14
CA TYR A 51 7.04 -6.91 7.92
C TYR A 51 7.48 -5.53 7.47
N LEU A 52 7.48 -4.55 8.38
CA LEU A 52 7.92 -3.19 8.05
C LEU A 52 9.39 -3.16 7.65
N SER A 53 10.26 -3.91 8.35
CA SER A 53 11.68 -3.99 8.04
C SER A 53 11.93 -4.53 6.64
N GLU A 54 11.24 -5.60 6.24
CA GLU A 54 11.33 -6.19 4.91
C GLU A 54 10.82 -5.23 3.83
N ILE A 55 9.64 -4.61 4.04
CA ILE A 55 9.11 -3.61 3.12
C ILE A 55 10.08 -2.44 2.94
N ILE A 56 10.60 -1.90 4.05
CA ILE A 56 11.54 -0.77 4.02
C ILE A 56 12.83 -1.16 3.30
N SER A 57 13.36 -2.37 3.54
CA SER A 57 14.57 -2.86 2.87
C SER A 57 14.38 -2.92 1.36
N SER A 58 13.24 -3.42 0.88
CA SER A 58 12.94 -3.47 -0.55
C SER A 58 12.88 -2.09 -1.21
N PHE A 59 12.42 -1.06 -0.48
CA PHE A 59 12.45 0.31 -0.99
C PHE A 59 13.84 0.93 -0.95
N LYS A 60 14.67 0.62 0.06
CA LYS A 60 16.05 1.13 0.15
C LYS A 60 16.94 0.66 -1.01
N GLU A 61 16.69 -0.52 -1.55
CA GLU A 61 17.44 -1.05 -2.70
C GLU A 61 17.22 -0.25 -3.98
N ILE A 62 16.04 0.35 -4.14
CA ILE A 62 15.66 1.05 -5.38
C ILE A 62 15.56 2.56 -5.22
N SER A 63 15.64 3.08 -3.99
CA SER A 63 15.44 4.49 -3.67
C SER A 63 16.71 5.10 -3.09
N GLN A 64 17.02 6.32 -3.50
CA GLN A 64 18.12 7.12 -2.92
C GLN A 64 17.69 7.89 -1.67
N LYS A 65 16.43 7.76 -1.24
CA LYS A 65 15.88 8.49 -0.10
C LYS A 65 16.22 7.81 1.22
N LYS A 66 16.23 8.60 2.28
CA LYS A 66 16.51 8.13 3.63
C LYS A 66 15.24 7.60 4.27
N PHE A 67 15.28 6.36 4.76
CA PHE A 67 14.21 5.76 5.56
C PHE A 67 14.65 5.71 7.01
N ILE A 68 13.88 6.37 7.89
CA ILE A 68 14.06 6.35 9.34
C ILE A 68 12.94 5.52 9.93
N PHE A 69 13.30 4.37 10.49
CA PHE A 69 12.35 3.45 11.12
C PHE A 69 12.59 3.42 12.62
N ASN A 70 11.58 3.83 13.38
CA ASN A 70 11.58 3.79 14.83
C ASN A 70 10.48 2.82 15.30
N TYR A 71 10.78 2.04 16.32
CA TYR A 71 9.83 1.14 16.96
C TYR A 71 10.11 1.05 18.46
N ASP A 72 9.07 0.80 19.26
CA ASP A 72 9.20 0.56 20.68
C ASP A 72 9.54 -0.91 20.98
N GLN A 73 9.97 -1.18 22.22
CA GLN A 73 10.38 -2.53 22.63
C GLN A 73 9.22 -3.54 22.66
N PHE A 74 7.99 -3.07 22.79
CA PHE A 74 6.79 -3.92 22.81
C PHE A 74 6.34 -4.35 21.41
N SER A 75 6.75 -3.65 20.38
CA SER A 75 6.43 -3.96 18.97
C SER A 75 6.95 -5.32 18.48
N ASN A 76 7.75 -5.99 19.29
CA ASN A 76 8.42 -7.24 18.93
C ASN A 76 7.68 -8.52 19.37
N VAL A 77 6.59 -8.40 20.13
CA VAL A 77 6.14 -9.52 20.97
C VAL A 77 5.07 -10.41 20.34
N LYS A 78 4.33 -9.94 19.34
CA LYS A 78 3.29 -10.75 18.73
C LYS A 78 3.51 -10.97 17.24
N LYS A 79 3.50 -12.22 16.85
CA LYS A 79 3.47 -12.65 15.46
C LYS A 79 2.08 -12.40 14.91
N ILE A 80 2.02 -11.92 13.69
CA ILE A 80 0.77 -11.70 12.95
C ILE A 80 0.62 -12.86 12.01
N THR A 81 -0.55 -13.47 11.98
CA THR A 81 -0.87 -14.41 10.93
C THR A 81 -0.79 -13.68 9.60
N LYS A 82 -0.17 -14.31 8.66
CA LYS A 82 0.15 -13.79 7.36
C LYS A 82 -1.08 -13.24 6.63
N SER A 83 -1.11 -11.93 6.45
CA SER A 83 -2.05 -11.27 5.55
C SER A 83 -1.30 -10.55 4.45
N ILE A 84 -1.42 -11.08 3.24
CA ILE A 84 -0.86 -10.48 2.03
C ILE A 84 -1.46 -9.09 1.79
N GLU A 85 -2.71 -8.89 2.20
CA GLU A 85 -3.40 -7.60 2.12
C GLU A 85 -2.76 -6.54 3.02
N ILE A 86 -2.31 -6.91 4.23
CA ILE A 86 -1.60 -5.99 5.12
C ILE A 86 -0.28 -5.57 4.48
N VAL A 87 0.50 -6.51 3.97
CA VAL A 87 1.77 -6.22 3.29
C VAL A 87 1.56 -5.26 2.13
N TYR A 88 0.61 -5.56 1.24
CA TYR A 88 0.33 -4.70 0.08
C TYR A 88 -0.25 -3.36 0.47
N GLY A 89 -1.11 -3.32 1.47
CA GLY A 89 -1.65 -2.08 2.01
C GLY A 89 -0.54 -1.16 2.52
N LEU A 90 0.37 -1.68 3.35
CA LEU A 90 1.53 -0.94 3.87
C LEU A 90 2.48 -0.50 2.75
N ARG A 91 2.77 -1.37 1.78
CA ARG A 91 3.60 -1.03 0.62
C ARG A 91 3.04 0.14 -0.18
N ASN A 92 1.72 0.24 -0.34
CA ASN A 92 1.10 1.36 -1.05
C ASN A 92 1.33 2.69 -0.31
N PHE A 93 1.19 2.74 1.01
CA PHE A 93 1.43 3.95 1.80
C PHE A 93 2.91 4.33 1.84
N ILE A 94 3.80 3.37 2.09
CA ILE A 94 5.26 3.59 2.09
C ILE A 94 5.75 3.99 0.69
N GLY A 95 5.21 3.36 -0.36
CA GLY A 95 5.51 3.71 -1.75
C GLY A 95 5.06 5.13 -2.12
N ASN A 96 3.91 5.57 -1.64
CA ASN A 96 3.47 6.96 -1.80
C ASN A 96 4.40 7.94 -1.06
N ALA A 97 4.74 7.66 0.20
CA ALA A 97 5.70 8.47 0.93
C ALA A 97 7.06 8.53 0.21
N ASN A 98 7.56 7.40 -0.31
CA ASN A 98 8.78 7.37 -1.12
C ASN A 98 8.67 8.22 -2.38
N LYS A 99 7.52 8.20 -3.06
CA LYS A 99 7.30 8.95 -4.30
C LYS A 99 7.26 10.46 -4.08
N PHE A 100 6.60 10.91 -3.01
CA PHE A 100 6.29 12.32 -2.79
C PHE A 100 7.22 13.02 -1.80
N SER A 101 8.01 12.29 -0.99
CA SER A 101 9.04 12.88 -0.14
C SER A 101 10.07 13.64 -0.96
N LYS A 102 10.72 14.61 -0.31
CA LYS A 102 11.91 15.28 -0.86
C LYS A 102 13.14 14.38 -0.65
N GLU A 103 13.45 14.07 0.61
CA GLU A 103 14.65 13.32 0.98
C GLU A 103 14.39 12.19 1.98
N THR A 104 13.44 12.37 2.90
CA THR A 104 13.32 11.49 4.06
C THR A 104 11.91 11.01 4.29
N ILE A 105 11.79 9.71 4.57
CA ILE A 105 10.56 9.03 4.99
C ILE A 105 10.75 8.56 6.44
N TYR A 106 9.77 8.85 7.29
CA TYR A 106 9.74 8.45 8.69
C TYR A 106 8.64 7.43 8.90
N ILE A 107 9.02 6.30 9.47
CA ILE A 107 8.08 5.22 9.80
C ILE A 107 8.22 4.96 11.29
N ASN A 108 7.12 5.06 12.02
CA ASN A 108 7.09 4.78 13.45
C ASN A 108 6.10 3.66 13.73
N LEU A 109 6.52 2.66 14.46
CA LEU A 109 5.69 1.57 14.96
C LEU A 109 5.60 1.67 16.47
N LYS A 110 4.36 1.74 16.98
CA LYS A 110 4.04 1.66 18.40
C LYS A 110 3.03 0.55 18.63
N SER A 111 3.27 -0.25 19.62
CA SER A 111 2.34 -1.32 19.99
C SER A 111 2.33 -1.49 21.51
N ASP A 112 1.14 -1.51 22.08
CA ASP A 112 0.91 -1.82 23.47
C ASP A 112 0.07 -3.11 23.62
N SER A 113 -0.59 -3.31 24.75
CA SER A 113 -1.46 -4.48 24.97
C SER A 113 -2.74 -4.46 24.14
N GLU A 114 -3.22 -3.29 23.71
CA GLU A 114 -4.53 -3.10 23.10
C GLU A 114 -4.46 -2.65 21.64
N ILE A 115 -3.46 -1.83 21.31
CA ILE A 115 -3.41 -1.12 20.02
C ILE A 115 -2.04 -1.30 19.39
N THR A 116 -2.04 -1.49 18.07
CA THR A 116 -0.86 -1.34 17.21
C THR A 116 -1.08 -0.17 16.27
N GLU A 117 -0.15 0.78 16.27
CA GLU A 117 -0.18 1.99 15.44
C GLU A 117 1.08 2.08 14.59
N ILE A 118 0.88 2.31 13.30
CA ILE A 118 1.95 2.64 12.34
C ILE A 118 1.70 4.06 11.85
N THR A 119 2.73 4.91 11.93
CA THR A 119 2.71 6.24 11.32
C THR A 119 3.74 6.28 10.21
N VAL A 120 3.32 6.66 9.00
CA VAL A 120 4.18 6.91 7.84
C VAL A 120 4.12 8.40 7.54
N GLU A 121 5.23 9.10 7.66
CA GLU A 121 5.36 10.52 7.35
C GLU A 121 6.44 10.74 6.30
N ASP A 122 6.27 11.77 5.48
CA ASP A 122 7.30 12.26 4.56
C ASP A 122 7.62 13.75 4.78
N ASP A 123 8.69 14.20 4.16
CA ASP A 123 9.12 15.60 4.14
C ASP A 123 8.73 16.35 2.85
N GLY A 124 7.74 15.84 2.14
CA GLY A 124 7.23 16.40 0.88
C GLY A 124 6.38 17.66 1.06
N ASN A 125 5.52 17.91 0.09
CA ASN A 125 4.62 19.06 0.11
C ASN A 125 3.31 18.78 0.84
N GLY A 126 3.09 17.53 1.30
CA GLY A 126 1.83 17.07 1.86
C GLY A 126 0.74 16.84 0.80
N TYR A 127 -0.46 16.55 1.27
CA TYR A 127 -1.62 16.40 0.39
C TYR A 127 -2.17 17.76 -0.03
N PRO A 128 -2.44 17.98 -1.33
CA PRO A 128 -3.21 19.13 -1.79
C PRO A 128 -4.59 19.17 -1.12
N LYS A 129 -5.13 20.37 -0.91
CA LYS A 129 -6.44 20.54 -0.20
C LYS A 129 -7.59 19.84 -0.91
N ASP A 130 -7.58 19.83 -2.23
CA ASP A 130 -8.58 19.14 -3.06
C ASP A 130 -8.47 17.61 -2.99
N VAL A 131 -7.28 17.07 -2.75
CA VAL A 131 -7.04 15.65 -2.55
C VAL A 131 -7.39 15.22 -1.13
N LEU A 132 -7.09 16.06 -0.15
CA LEU A 132 -7.27 15.72 1.26
C LEU A 132 -8.74 15.42 1.63
N SER A 133 -9.69 16.10 0.97
CA SER A 133 -11.14 15.90 1.18
C SER A 133 -11.68 14.61 0.58
N THR A 134 -10.96 14.01 -0.36
CA THR A 134 -11.39 12.81 -1.12
C THR A 134 -10.40 11.65 -0.98
N ILE A 135 -9.47 11.72 0.00
CA ILE A 135 -8.51 10.66 0.24
C ILE A 135 -9.23 9.32 0.50
N GLY A 136 -8.82 8.31 -0.25
CA GLY A 136 -9.42 6.98 -0.20
C GLY A 136 -10.49 6.74 -1.26
N GLU A 137 -10.82 7.72 -2.10
CA GLU A 137 -11.58 7.49 -3.32
C GLU A 137 -10.66 7.01 -4.46
N PRO A 138 -11.17 6.19 -5.38
CA PRO A 138 -10.38 5.78 -6.55
C PRO A 138 -10.15 6.94 -7.51
N TYR A 139 -9.05 6.88 -8.25
CA TYR A 139 -8.69 7.85 -9.29
C TYR A 139 -8.44 9.28 -8.81
N LEU A 140 -7.92 9.42 -7.59
CA LEU A 140 -7.51 10.73 -7.08
C LEU A 140 -6.48 11.38 -8.01
N ARG A 141 -6.82 12.56 -8.52
CA ARG A 141 -5.92 13.38 -9.33
C ARG A 141 -5.97 14.80 -8.82
N THR A 142 -4.81 15.34 -8.53
CA THR A 142 -4.71 16.76 -8.24
C THR A 142 -4.98 17.60 -9.50
N LYS A 143 -5.53 18.79 -9.31
CA LYS A 143 -5.70 19.78 -10.37
C LYS A 143 -4.40 20.52 -10.68
N ASP A 144 -3.39 20.43 -9.79
CA ASP A 144 -2.10 21.08 -9.97
C ASP A 144 -1.32 20.48 -11.16
N PRO A 145 -0.94 21.29 -12.17
CA PRO A 145 -0.23 20.82 -13.35
C PRO A 145 1.16 20.25 -13.05
N ILE A 146 1.84 20.76 -12.02
CA ILE A 146 3.21 20.36 -11.64
C ILE A 146 3.18 18.98 -10.97
N GLU A 147 2.17 18.71 -10.17
CA GLU A 147 2.01 17.42 -9.52
C GLU A 147 1.39 16.35 -10.43
N LYS A 148 0.66 16.75 -11.48
CA LYS A 148 0.11 15.81 -12.48
C LYS A 148 1.16 14.92 -13.13
N THR A 149 2.37 15.41 -13.30
CA THR A 149 3.48 14.63 -13.89
C THR A 149 4.01 13.55 -12.95
N LYS A 150 3.84 13.72 -11.65
CA LYS A 150 4.22 12.75 -10.63
C LYS A 150 3.10 11.77 -10.25
N THR A 151 1.85 12.10 -10.57
CA THR A 151 0.72 11.26 -10.22
C THR A 151 0.58 10.09 -11.18
N GLY A 152 0.64 8.86 -10.65
CA GLY A 152 0.16 7.68 -11.36
C GLY A 152 -1.37 7.71 -11.50
N LEU A 153 -2.01 6.54 -11.59
CA LEU A 153 -3.46 6.40 -11.75
C LEU A 153 -4.30 6.92 -10.55
N GLY A 154 -3.68 7.35 -9.46
CA GLY A 154 -4.38 7.79 -8.25
C GLY A 154 -5.08 6.67 -7.48
N LEU A 155 -4.64 5.43 -7.69
CA LEU A 155 -5.23 4.24 -7.07
C LEU A 155 -4.50 3.76 -5.82
N GLY A 156 -3.24 4.16 -5.61
CA GLY A 156 -2.41 3.61 -4.53
C GLY A 156 -3.00 3.85 -3.13
N LEU A 157 -3.47 5.06 -2.83
CA LEU A 157 -4.09 5.37 -1.55
C LEU A 157 -5.42 4.62 -1.37
N PHE A 158 -6.24 4.54 -2.42
CA PHE A 158 -7.50 3.80 -2.41
C PHE A 158 -7.26 2.30 -2.14
N ILE A 159 -6.34 1.68 -2.89
CA ILE A 159 -6.00 0.26 -2.72
C ILE A 159 -5.42 0.01 -1.32
N GLY A 160 -4.44 0.82 -0.90
CA GLY A 160 -3.83 0.70 0.42
C GLY A 160 -4.86 0.80 1.54
N LYS A 161 -5.75 1.78 1.47
CA LYS A 161 -6.84 1.97 2.43
C LYS A 161 -7.80 0.78 2.43
N THR A 162 -8.31 0.39 1.26
CA THR A 162 -9.26 -0.74 1.13
C THR A 162 -8.70 -2.04 1.69
N LEU A 163 -7.43 -2.37 1.39
CA LEU A 163 -6.81 -3.60 1.86
C LEU A 163 -6.64 -3.61 3.38
N LEU A 164 -6.21 -2.50 3.97
CA LEU A 164 -5.99 -2.43 5.41
C LEU A 164 -7.31 -2.33 6.19
N GLU A 165 -8.31 -1.58 5.69
CA GLU A 165 -9.64 -1.50 6.30
C GLU A 165 -10.38 -2.84 6.25
N LYS A 166 -10.20 -3.63 5.19
CA LYS A 166 -10.67 -5.02 5.11
C LYS A 166 -10.08 -5.90 6.21
N ASN A 167 -8.88 -5.57 6.67
CA ASN A 167 -8.21 -6.20 7.79
C ASN A 167 -8.33 -5.37 9.08
N PHE A 168 -9.46 -4.69 9.27
CA PHE A 168 -9.87 -3.98 10.49
C PHE A 168 -8.98 -2.80 10.89
N ALA A 169 -8.14 -2.28 9.99
CA ALA A 169 -7.38 -1.07 10.25
C ALA A 169 -8.25 0.17 10.22
N LEU A 170 -7.97 1.12 11.10
CA LEU A 170 -8.46 2.49 11.02
C LEU A 170 -7.36 3.37 10.43
N ILE A 171 -7.68 4.09 9.35
CA ILE A 171 -6.69 4.88 8.60
C ILE A 171 -7.07 6.35 8.63
N ASN A 172 -6.11 7.18 9.00
CA ASN A 172 -6.23 8.63 8.98
C ASN A 172 -5.09 9.23 8.18
N CYS A 173 -5.42 9.97 7.12
CA CYS A 173 -4.47 10.70 6.28
C CYS A 173 -4.61 12.20 6.55
N ARG A 174 -3.49 12.87 6.76
CA ARG A 174 -3.44 14.31 7.02
C ARG A 174 -2.09 14.89 6.60
N ASN A 175 -1.96 16.18 6.63
CA ASN A 175 -0.65 16.82 6.51
C ASN A 175 0.03 16.88 7.88
N SER A 176 1.32 16.52 7.90
CA SER A 176 2.11 16.54 9.12
C SER A 176 2.23 17.98 9.64
N LYS A 177 2.06 18.13 10.94
CA LYS A 177 2.26 19.42 11.64
C LYS A 177 3.74 19.71 11.90
N ILE A 178 4.58 18.70 11.83
CA ILE A 178 5.99 18.78 12.24
C ILE A 178 6.91 18.85 11.00
N ARG A 179 6.59 18.08 9.95
CA ARG A 179 7.50 17.85 8.81
C ARG A 179 7.05 18.46 7.49
N SER A 180 5.92 19.15 7.48
CA SER A 180 5.30 19.78 6.29
C SER A 180 4.87 18.82 5.17
N GLY A 181 5.14 17.52 5.28
CA GLY A 181 4.77 16.49 4.33
C GLY A 181 3.44 15.83 4.63
N ALA A 182 3.16 14.71 3.98
CA ALA A 182 2.00 13.89 4.27
C ALA A 182 2.25 13.00 5.50
N GLU A 183 1.18 12.72 6.23
CA GLU A 183 1.17 11.80 7.36
C GLU A 183 0.00 10.84 7.23
N VAL A 184 0.28 9.55 7.34
CA VAL A 184 -0.72 8.49 7.40
C VAL A 184 -0.58 7.77 8.72
N VAL A 185 -1.66 7.70 9.48
CA VAL A 185 -1.75 6.95 10.73
C VAL A 185 -2.66 5.74 10.50
N ILE A 186 -2.14 4.56 10.77
CA ILE A 186 -2.80 3.27 10.60
C ILE A 186 -2.87 2.61 11.95
N LYS A 187 -4.08 2.27 12.42
CA LYS A 187 -4.31 1.69 13.75
C LYS A 187 -5.10 0.40 13.66
N TRP A 188 -4.74 -0.55 14.50
CA TRP A 188 -5.52 -1.76 14.77
C TRP A 188 -5.76 -1.93 16.25
N ASN A 189 -6.93 -2.48 16.61
CA ASN A 189 -7.06 -3.19 17.85
C ASN A 189 -6.29 -4.50 17.74
N ASN A 190 -5.48 -4.82 18.74
CA ASN A 190 -4.65 -6.04 18.72
C ASN A 190 -5.50 -7.32 18.67
N LYS A 191 -6.72 -7.28 19.21
CA LYS A 191 -7.68 -8.40 19.10
C LYS A 191 -8.03 -8.73 17.65
N ASP A 192 -8.18 -7.70 16.83
CA ASP A 192 -8.53 -7.87 15.41
C ASP A 192 -7.30 -8.26 14.59
N LEU A 193 -6.15 -7.61 14.87
CA LEU A 193 -4.90 -7.83 14.15
C LEU A 193 -4.30 -9.22 14.35
N PHE A 194 -4.44 -9.80 15.55
CA PHE A 194 -3.82 -11.08 15.88
C PHE A 194 -4.74 -12.29 15.70
N ASN A 195 -5.98 -12.07 15.25
CA ASN A 195 -6.97 -13.10 14.93
C ASN A 195 -7.28 -13.19 13.41
N ILE A 196 -6.49 -12.51 12.59
CA ILE A 196 -6.63 -12.52 11.12
C ILE A 196 -6.03 -13.79 10.54
#